data_b6b72bb497047c106de83ff7e664fbad
#
_entry.id   b6b72bb497047c106de83ff7e664fbad
#
_cell.length_a   1.000
_cell.length_b   1.000
_cell.length_c   1.000
_cell.angle_alpha   90.00
_cell.angle_beta   90.00
_cell.angle_gamma   90.00
#
_symmetry.space_group_name_H-M   'P 1'
#
loop_
_entity.id
_entity.type
_entity.pdbx_description
1 polymer ?
#
loop_
_entity_poly.entity_id
_entity_poly.type
_entity_poly.pdbx_seq_one_letter_code
_entity_poly.pdbx_strand_id
1 'polypeptide(L)'
;MPHDHHDHDDGRDHDGAHPHALLPPEPALRLRALETLLTRRGLVDPAALDAIIDAYQNRIGPRNGAEVVARAWVDADFRARLLEDATPVVAELGFFGRQGEHVRAVENTDSCHNMVVCTLCSCYPWPLLGIPPAWYKSDAYRARAVREPRRVLAEFGLTLPPEVAVRVWDSTAEMRYLVIPQRPAGTEGFSVAELAALVTRDSMIGTGLPRRPAP
;
A
#
# COMPACT_ATOMS: atom_id res chain seq x y z
N MET A 1 60.97 6.82 25.82
CA MET A 1 60.04 7.82 25.26
C MET A 1 58.80 7.06 24.83
N PRO A 2 57.70 7.07 25.59
CA PRO A 2 56.45 6.40 25.17
C PRO A 2 55.64 7.37 24.30
N HIS A 3 55.06 6.84 23.23
CA HIS A 3 54.11 7.53 22.36
C HIS A 3 52.70 7.36 22.92
N ASP A 4 52.13 8.50 23.32
CA ASP A 4 50.73 8.60 23.70
C ASP A 4 49.84 8.41 22.46
N HIS A 5 49.01 7.36 22.47
CA HIS A 5 47.87 7.20 21.57
C HIS A 5 46.67 7.90 22.21
N HIS A 6 46.29 9.03 21.62
CA HIS A 6 44.99 9.63 21.89
C HIS A 6 43.93 8.88 21.12
N ASP A 7 43.14 8.09 21.84
CA ASP A 7 41.86 7.57 21.38
C ASP A 7 40.86 8.73 21.31
N HIS A 8 40.51 9.13 20.11
CA HIS A 8 39.35 10.00 19.88
C HIS A 8 38.09 9.12 19.83
N ASP A 9 37.39 9.05 20.95
CA ASP A 9 36.03 8.55 21.07
C ASP A 9 35.09 9.57 20.39
N ASP A 10 34.79 9.34 19.11
CA ASP A 10 33.75 10.07 18.37
C ASP A 10 32.38 9.48 18.67
N GLY A 11 31.93 9.62 19.91
CA GLY A 11 30.53 9.38 20.29
C GLY A 11 29.57 10.34 19.57
N ARG A 12 29.24 10.07 18.32
CA ARG A 12 28.12 10.72 17.65
C ARG A 12 26.84 9.97 17.91
N ASP A 13 26.16 10.40 18.95
CA ASP A 13 24.75 10.11 19.17
C ASP A 13 23.95 10.65 17.97
N HIS A 14 23.58 9.76 17.05
CA HIS A 14 22.61 10.04 15.99
C HIS A 14 21.16 9.90 16.49
N ASP A 15 20.84 10.56 17.59
CA ASP A 15 19.47 10.93 17.94
C ASP A 15 19.10 12.23 17.20
N GLY A 16 19.14 12.16 15.88
CA GLY A 16 18.62 13.21 15.02
C GLY A 16 17.10 13.08 14.91
N ALA A 17 16.36 13.53 15.92
CA ALA A 17 15.01 14.03 15.69
C ALA A 17 15.13 15.14 14.64
N HIS A 18 14.77 14.83 13.39
CA HIS A 18 14.74 15.83 12.33
C HIS A 18 13.81 16.96 12.79
N PRO A 19 14.31 18.20 12.97
CA PRO A 19 13.43 19.31 13.26
C PRO A 19 12.40 19.35 12.13
N HIS A 20 11.11 19.39 12.48
CA HIS A 20 10.06 19.56 11.51
C HIS A 20 10.40 20.79 10.67
N ALA A 21 10.84 20.56 9.43
CA ALA A 21 11.24 21.63 8.56
C ALA A 21 10.01 22.52 8.36
N LEU A 22 10.11 23.78 8.76
CA LEU A 22 9.03 24.77 8.60
C LEU A 22 8.68 25.00 7.12
N LEU A 23 9.59 24.59 6.23
CA LEU A 23 9.39 24.65 4.77
C LEU A 23 9.21 23.24 4.22
N PRO A 24 8.29 23.07 3.26
CA PRO A 24 8.16 21.81 2.52
C PRO A 24 9.48 21.41 1.86
N PRO A 25 9.76 20.11 1.67
CA PRO A 25 10.95 19.68 0.93
C PRO A 25 10.97 20.25 -0.49
N GLU A 26 12.17 20.49 -1.01
CA GLU A 26 12.38 21.15 -2.31
C GLU A 26 11.51 20.60 -3.46
N PRO A 27 11.34 19.27 -3.62
CA PRO A 27 10.45 18.73 -4.65
C PRO A 27 8.99 19.19 -4.51
N ALA A 28 8.49 19.33 -3.27
CA ALA A 28 7.14 19.82 -3.01
C ALA A 28 6.98 21.30 -3.36
N LEU A 29 8.02 22.11 -3.13
CA LEU A 29 8.02 23.52 -3.53
C LEU A 29 8.04 23.66 -5.06
N ARG A 30 8.82 22.86 -5.75
CA ARG A 30 8.86 22.83 -7.22
C ARG A 30 7.50 22.42 -7.81
N LEU A 31 6.86 21.41 -7.24
CA LEU A 31 5.55 20.95 -7.66
C LEU A 31 4.50 22.06 -7.48
N ARG A 32 4.46 22.73 -6.33
CA ARG A 32 3.55 23.87 -6.07
C ARG A 32 3.79 25.03 -7.02
N ALA A 33 5.05 25.34 -7.31
CA ALA A 33 5.39 26.39 -8.28
C ALA A 33 4.89 26.05 -9.68
N LEU A 34 5.07 24.78 -10.11
CA LEU A 34 4.59 24.29 -11.39
C LEU A 34 3.05 24.35 -11.47
N GLU A 35 2.36 23.85 -10.47
CA GLU A 35 0.90 23.91 -10.37
C GLU A 35 0.39 25.35 -10.45
N THR A 36 1.01 26.26 -9.69
CA THR A 36 0.67 27.67 -9.73
C THR A 36 0.84 28.27 -11.14
N LEU A 37 1.93 27.95 -11.84
CA LEU A 37 2.18 28.43 -13.20
C LEU A 37 1.17 27.88 -14.21
N LEU A 38 0.85 26.59 -14.11
CA LEU A 38 -0.10 25.94 -15.01
C LEU A 38 -1.53 26.47 -14.78
N THR A 39 -1.92 26.69 -13.53
CA THR A 39 -3.20 27.29 -13.16
C THR A 39 -3.31 28.72 -13.69
N ARG A 40 -2.27 29.56 -13.50
CA ARG A 40 -2.26 30.94 -14.02
C ARG A 40 -2.34 31.01 -15.55
N ARG A 41 -1.86 30.00 -16.23
CA ARG A 41 -1.94 29.87 -17.70
C ARG A 41 -3.23 29.23 -18.18
N GLY A 42 -4.14 28.86 -17.29
CA GLY A 42 -5.40 28.20 -17.63
C GLY A 42 -5.23 26.78 -18.19
N LEU A 43 -4.07 26.14 -17.96
CA LEU A 43 -3.77 24.78 -18.42
C LEU A 43 -4.21 23.71 -17.42
N VAL A 44 -4.38 24.09 -16.16
CA VAL A 44 -4.88 23.21 -15.08
C VAL A 44 -5.98 23.95 -14.34
N ASP A 45 -7.12 23.30 -14.19
CA ASP A 45 -8.19 23.72 -13.31
C ASP A 45 -7.99 23.06 -11.92
N PRO A 46 -7.71 23.83 -10.85
CA PRO A 46 -7.54 23.29 -9.51
C PRO A 46 -8.74 22.48 -9.01
N ALA A 47 -9.96 22.94 -9.33
CA ALA A 47 -11.17 22.23 -8.91
C ALA A 47 -11.31 20.86 -9.55
N ALA A 48 -10.91 20.73 -10.83
CA ALA A 48 -10.86 19.45 -11.53
C ALA A 48 -9.80 18.53 -10.94
N LEU A 49 -8.63 19.06 -10.55
CA LEU A 49 -7.58 18.29 -9.89
C LEU A 49 -8.02 17.77 -8.52
N ASP A 50 -8.61 18.66 -7.71
CA ASP A 50 -9.17 18.29 -6.39
C ASP A 50 -10.27 17.22 -6.50
N ALA A 51 -11.15 17.34 -7.51
CA ALA A 51 -12.19 16.35 -7.76
C ALA A 51 -11.63 14.98 -8.15
N ILE A 52 -10.54 14.93 -8.93
CA ILE A 52 -9.85 13.69 -9.26
C ILE A 52 -9.22 13.07 -8.00
N ILE A 53 -8.53 13.88 -7.20
CA ILE A 53 -7.90 13.43 -5.96
C ILE A 53 -8.97 12.86 -5.01
N ASP A 54 -10.06 13.60 -4.77
CA ASP A 54 -11.17 13.15 -3.93
C ASP A 54 -11.78 11.84 -4.44
N ALA A 55 -12.01 11.72 -5.74
CA ALA A 55 -12.55 10.51 -6.34
C ALA A 55 -11.66 9.30 -6.04
N TYR A 56 -10.36 9.39 -6.26
CA TYR A 56 -9.43 8.29 -6.02
C TYR A 56 -9.15 8.01 -4.53
N GLN A 57 -9.22 9.01 -3.68
CA GLN A 57 -9.02 8.82 -2.24
C GLN A 57 -10.25 8.27 -1.52
N ASN A 58 -11.43 8.74 -1.89
CA ASN A 58 -12.64 8.54 -1.09
C ASN A 58 -13.74 7.72 -1.79
N ARG A 59 -13.77 7.66 -3.13
CA ARG A 59 -14.87 7.06 -3.88
C ARG A 59 -14.48 5.84 -4.70
N ILE A 60 -13.31 5.84 -5.35
CA ILE A 60 -12.91 4.77 -6.28
C ILE A 60 -12.03 3.74 -5.57
N GLY A 61 -10.99 4.15 -4.90
CA GLY A 61 -9.86 3.34 -4.50
C GLY A 61 -10.10 2.21 -3.49
N PRO A 62 -9.77 2.36 -2.19
CA PRO A 62 -9.75 1.22 -1.28
C PRO A 62 -11.08 0.50 -1.14
N ARG A 63 -12.19 1.18 -1.43
CA ARG A 63 -13.53 0.63 -1.41
C ARG A 63 -13.73 -0.45 -2.47
N ASN A 64 -13.22 -0.25 -3.69
CA ASN A 64 -13.34 -1.22 -4.78
C ASN A 64 -12.55 -2.49 -4.45
N GLY A 65 -11.31 -2.34 -4.00
CA GLY A 65 -10.51 -3.48 -3.55
C GLY A 65 -11.14 -4.21 -2.37
N ALA A 66 -11.74 -3.48 -1.43
CA ALA A 66 -12.45 -4.07 -0.31
C ALA A 66 -13.67 -4.90 -0.75
N GLU A 67 -14.41 -4.45 -1.75
CA GLU A 67 -15.50 -5.22 -2.36
C GLU A 67 -15.00 -6.50 -3.01
N VAL A 68 -13.91 -6.43 -3.78
CA VAL A 68 -13.27 -7.60 -4.41
C VAL A 68 -12.85 -8.62 -3.36
N VAL A 69 -12.18 -8.19 -2.28
CA VAL A 69 -11.75 -9.06 -1.19
C VAL A 69 -12.97 -9.69 -0.47
N ALA A 70 -13.98 -8.89 -0.14
CA ALA A 70 -15.17 -9.38 0.54
C ALA A 70 -15.93 -10.44 -0.29
N ARG A 71 -16.03 -10.23 -1.61
CA ARG A 71 -16.60 -11.24 -2.52
C ARG A 71 -15.76 -12.51 -2.54
N ALA A 72 -14.43 -12.39 -2.63
CA ALA A 72 -13.54 -13.55 -2.61
C ALA A 72 -13.65 -14.37 -1.30
N TRP A 73 -14.04 -13.75 -0.20
CA TRP A 73 -14.24 -14.44 1.08
C TRP A 73 -15.51 -15.28 1.14
N VAL A 74 -16.54 -14.97 0.34
CA VAL A 74 -17.85 -15.63 0.38
C VAL A 74 -18.17 -16.45 -0.87
N ASP A 75 -17.48 -16.20 -1.97
CA ASP A 75 -17.68 -16.84 -3.26
C ASP A 75 -16.39 -17.55 -3.70
N ALA A 76 -16.39 -18.88 -3.58
CA ALA A 76 -15.23 -19.71 -3.88
C ALA A 76 -14.88 -19.70 -5.39
N ASP A 77 -15.90 -19.63 -6.26
CA ASP A 77 -15.68 -19.60 -7.71
C ASP A 77 -15.13 -18.26 -8.16
N PHE A 78 -15.65 -17.16 -7.60
CA PHE A 78 -15.10 -15.84 -7.81
C PHE A 78 -13.65 -15.75 -7.34
N ARG A 79 -13.37 -16.27 -6.12
CA ARG A 79 -12.00 -16.33 -5.57
C ARG A 79 -11.06 -17.14 -6.46
N ALA A 80 -11.47 -18.31 -6.95
CA ALA A 80 -10.66 -19.14 -7.82
C ALA A 80 -10.26 -18.39 -9.12
N ARG A 81 -11.25 -17.77 -9.79
CA ARG A 81 -11.00 -16.95 -10.99
C ARG A 81 -10.10 -15.76 -10.68
N LEU A 82 -10.32 -15.08 -9.54
CA LEU A 82 -9.52 -13.93 -9.13
C LEU A 82 -8.05 -14.29 -8.90
N LEU A 83 -7.77 -15.46 -8.33
CA LEU A 83 -6.41 -15.93 -8.09
C LEU A 83 -5.74 -16.46 -9.37
N GLU A 84 -6.49 -16.95 -10.33
CA GLU A 84 -5.99 -17.35 -11.64
C GLU A 84 -5.59 -16.13 -12.48
N ASP A 85 -6.53 -15.20 -12.72
CA ASP A 85 -6.30 -13.93 -13.42
C ASP A 85 -7.24 -12.84 -12.87
N ALA A 86 -6.70 -11.93 -12.08
CA ALA A 86 -7.50 -10.88 -11.46
C ALA A 86 -7.96 -9.81 -12.46
N THR A 87 -7.22 -9.59 -13.55
CA THR A 87 -7.49 -8.50 -14.48
C THR A 87 -8.90 -8.55 -15.07
N PRO A 88 -9.35 -9.63 -15.75
CA PRO A 88 -10.69 -9.70 -16.28
C PRO A 88 -11.76 -9.69 -15.18
N VAL A 89 -11.49 -10.31 -14.02
CA VAL A 89 -12.45 -10.42 -12.92
C VAL A 89 -12.76 -9.07 -12.30
N VAL A 90 -11.75 -8.21 -12.09
CA VAL A 90 -12.00 -6.87 -11.58
C VAL A 90 -12.61 -5.94 -12.63
N ALA A 91 -12.33 -6.18 -13.91
CA ALA A 91 -12.96 -5.44 -15.02
C ALA A 91 -14.46 -5.75 -15.15
N GLU A 92 -14.91 -6.99 -14.89
CA GLU A 92 -16.33 -7.37 -14.83
C GLU A 92 -17.11 -6.54 -13.79
N LEU A 93 -16.43 -6.08 -12.73
CA LEU A 93 -17.01 -5.21 -11.70
C LEU A 93 -16.96 -3.71 -12.06
N GLY A 94 -16.41 -3.37 -13.22
CA GLY A 94 -16.18 -1.99 -13.63
C GLY A 94 -14.96 -1.34 -13.00
N PHE A 95 -14.10 -2.10 -12.34
CA PHE A 95 -12.89 -1.60 -11.66
C PHE A 95 -11.68 -1.71 -12.57
N PHE A 96 -11.63 -0.86 -13.58
CA PHE A 96 -10.54 -0.80 -14.54
C PHE A 96 -10.04 0.64 -14.71
N GLY A 97 -8.92 0.81 -15.38
CA GLY A 97 -8.36 2.12 -15.67
C GLY A 97 -6.84 2.14 -15.50
N ARG A 98 -6.31 3.35 -15.53
CA ARG A 98 -4.87 3.60 -15.45
C ARG A 98 -4.25 2.95 -14.20
N GLN A 99 -3.10 2.31 -14.34
CA GLN A 99 -2.41 1.56 -13.29
C GLN A 99 -3.13 0.28 -12.83
N GLY A 100 -4.06 -0.22 -13.62
CA GLY A 100 -4.81 -1.45 -13.35
C GLY A 100 -4.87 -2.38 -14.57
N GLU A 101 -3.95 -2.18 -15.55
CA GLU A 101 -3.94 -2.92 -16.81
C GLU A 101 -3.65 -4.41 -16.61
N HIS A 102 -2.78 -4.76 -15.66
CA HIS A 102 -2.51 -6.13 -15.26
C HIS A 102 -2.44 -6.23 -13.73
N VAL A 103 -3.38 -6.92 -13.17
CA VAL A 103 -3.50 -7.16 -11.72
C VAL A 103 -3.41 -8.65 -11.43
N ARG A 104 -2.60 -9.02 -10.46
CA ARG A 104 -2.54 -10.37 -9.90
C ARG A 104 -2.95 -10.36 -8.44
N ALA A 105 -3.91 -11.19 -8.10
CA ALA A 105 -4.27 -11.42 -6.71
C ALA A 105 -3.35 -12.46 -6.07
N VAL A 106 -2.97 -12.23 -4.83
CA VAL A 106 -2.17 -13.14 -4.00
C VAL A 106 -2.82 -13.28 -2.64
N GLU A 107 -2.96 -14.50 -2.16
CA GLU A 107 -3.75 -14.78 -0.96
C GLU A 107 -2.90 -15.10 0.25
N ASN A 108 -3.25 -14.51 1.39
CA ASN A 108 -2.72 -14.89 2.68
C ASN A 108 -3.34 -16.19 3.18
N THR A 109 -2.50 -17.05 3.74
CA THR A 109 -2.88 -18.34 4.33
C THR A 109 -2.32 -18.42 5.76
N ASP A 110 -2.66 -19.49 6.49
CA ASP A 110 -2.10 -19.75 7.83
C ASP A 110 -0.57 -19.84 7.84
N SER A 111 0.03 -20.23 6.70
CA SER A 111 1.47 -20.44 6.57
C SER A 111 2.20 -19.36 5.77
N CYS A 112 1.48 -18.46 5.09
CA CYS A 112 2.08 -17.45 4.21
C CYS A 112 1.35 -16.12 4.30
N HIS A 113 2.11 -15.07 4.55
CA HIS A 113 1.68 -13.68 4.50
C HIS A 113 2.33 -12.97 3.32
N ASN A 114 1.53 -12.33 2.48
CA ASN A 114 1.98 -11.63 1.31
C ASN A 114 2.07 -10.12 1.58
N MET A 115 3.10 -9.49 1.03
CA MET A 115 3.35 -8.06 1.14
C MET A 115 3.75 -7.52 -0.23
N VAL A 116 3.23 -6.36 -0.61
CA VAL A 116 3.47 -5.73 -1.91
C VAL A 116 4.37 -4.51 -1.76
N VAL A 117 5.31 -4.38 -2.67
CA VAL A 117 6.20 -3.22 -2.80
C VAL A 117 6.35 -2.87 -4.29
N CYS A 118 6.81 -1.67 -4.61
CA CYS A 118 7.43 -1.37 -5.90
C CYS A 118 8.82 -0.78 -5.61
N THR A 119 9.87 -1.54 -5.90
CA THR A 119 11.26 -1.11 -5.60
C THR A 119 11.74 0.01 -6.52
N LEU A 120 11.19 0.13 -7.72
CA LEU A 120 11.60 1.12 -8.72
C LEU A 120 10.90 2.47 -8.57
N CYS A 121 9.61 2.47 -8.30
CA CYS A 121 8.81 3.70 -8.27
C CYS A 121 7.65 3.60 -7.28
N SER A 122 6.41 3.49 -7.78
CA SER A 122 5.21 3.40 -6.96
C SER A 122 4.08 2.69 -7.69
N CYS A 123 4.40 1.66 -8.47
CA CYS A 123 3.41 0.87 -9.20
C CYS A 123 2.40 0.25 -8.24
N TYR A 124 1.11 0.49 -8.49
CA TYR A 124 0.04 0.31 -7.53
C TYR A 124 -1.29 0.19 -8.27
N PRO A 125 -2.19 -0.70 -7.93
CA PRO A 125 -3.46 -0.86 -8.64
C PRO A 125 -4.47 0.24 -8.22
N TRP A 126 -4.40 1.41 -8.81
CA TRP A 126 -5.23 2.58 -8.49
C TRP A 126 -6.74 2.32 -8.54
N PRO A 127 -7.27 1.56 -9.52
CA PRO A 127 -8.71 1.30 -9.56
C PRO A 127 -9.24 0.54 -8.33
N LEU A 128 -8.35 -0.21 -7.64
CA LEU A 128 -8.69 -1.05 -6.49
C LEU A 128 -8.31 -0.42 -5.15
N LEU A 129 -7.15 0.26 -5.09
CA LEU A 129 -6.57 0.73 -3.83
C LEU A 129 -6.49 2.24 -3.71
N GLY A 130 -6.87 2.99 -4.76
CA GLY A 130 -6.78 4.44 -4.82
C GLY A 130 -5.37 4.95 -5.05
N ILE A 131 -5.08 6.15 -4.55
CA ILE A 131 -3.75 6.76 -4.65
C ILE A 131 -2.82 6.11 -3.62
N PRO A 132 -1.58 5.73 -4.01
CA PRO A 132 -0.62 5.14 -3.07
C PRO A 132 -0.34 6.09 -1.90
N PRO A 133 -0.33 5.58 -0.66
CA PRO A 133 0.04 6.37 0.50
C PRO A 133 1.50 6.84 0.41
N ALA A 134 1.82 7.95 1.08
CA ALA A 134 3.15 8.54 1.01
C ALA A 134 4.27 7.57 1.42
N TRP A 135 4.03 6.76 2.46
CA TRP A 135 4.98 5.77 2.93
C TRP A 135 5.31 4.69 1.89
N TYR A 136 4.32 4.27 1.06
CA TYR A 136 4.52 3.27 -0.01
C TYR A 136 5.55 3.74 -1.04
N LYS A 137 5.65 5.05 -1.25
CA LYS A 137 6.59 5.69 -2.19
C LYS A 137 7.94 6.03 -1.56
N SER A 138 8.09 5.90 -0.25
CA SER A 138 9.33 6.26 0.45
C SER A 138 10.47 5.30 0.09
N ASP A 139 11.68 5.86 -0.05
CA ASP A 139 12.89 5.06 -0.32
C ASP A 139 13.15 4.05 0.81
N ALA A 140 12.86 4.43 2.05
CA ALA A 140 13.00 3.57 3.21
C ALA A 140 12.13 2.31 3.10
N TYR A 141 10.83 2.45 2.79
CA TYR A 141 9.93 1.31 2.59
C TYR A 141 10.39 0.44 1.42
N ARG A 142 10.64 1.05 0.26
CA ARG A 142 11.01 0.35 -0.96
C ARG A 142 12.29 -0.48 -0.81
N ALA A 143 13.32 0.08 -0.17
CA ALA A 143 14.59 -0.61 0.02
C ALA A 143 14.52 -1.71 1.09
N ARG A 144 13.73 -1.50 2.16
CA ARG A 144 13.70 -2.39 3.33
C ARG A 144 12.68 -3.50 3.22
N ALA A 145 11.56 -3.27 2.53
CA ALA A 145 10.52 -4.28 2.36
C ALA A 145 11.04 -5.61 1.78
N VAL A 146 12.03 -5.56 0.90
CA VAL A 146 12.65 -6.74 0.27
C VAL A 146 13.71 -7.39 1.16
N ARG A 147 14.45 -6.59 1.94
CA ARG A 147 15.59 -7.08 2.73
C ARG A 147 15.20 -7.59 4.09
N GLU A 148 14.28 -6.89 4.74
CA GLU A 148 13.86 -7.14 6.13
C GLU A 148 12.33 -7.00 6.29
N PRO A 149 11.52 -7.77 5.53
CA PRO A 149 10.06 -7.58 5.48
C PRO A 149 9.40 -7.72 6.84
N ARG A 150 9.84 -8.66 7.68
CA ARG A 150 9.27 -8.84 9.02
C ARG A 150 9.50 -7.63 9.93
N ARG A 151 10.65 -6.98 9.81
CA ARG A 151 10.95 -5.78 10.60
C ARG A 151 10.09 -4.61 10.13
N VAL A 152 9.93 -4.46 8.82
CA VAL A 152 9.02 -3.46 8.24
C VAL A 152 7.59 -3.71 8.71
N LEU A 153 7.09 -4.95 8.68
CA LEU A 153 5.76 -5.29 9.18
C LEU A 153 5.59 -4.94 10.67
N ALA A 154 6.61 -5.21 11.49
CA ALA A 154 6.58 -4.85 12.91
C ALA A 154 6.47 -3.33 13.15
N GLU A 155 7.10 -2.51 12.31
CA GLU A 155 6.96 -1.05 12.35
C GLU A 155 5.55 -0.57 11.98
N PHE A 156 4.81 -1.35 11.16
CA PHE A 156 3.38 -1.15 10.90
C PHE A 156 2.48 -1.74 11.99
N GLY A 157 3.06 -2.29 13.07
CA GLY A 157 2.32 -2.91 14.17
C GLY A 157 1.90 -4.37 13.91
N LEU A 158 2.42 -5.00 12.85
CA LEU A 158 2.10 -6.39 12.51
C LEU A 158 3.28 -7.32 12.82
N THR A 159 3.15 -8.09 13.89
CA THR A 159 4.09 -9.16 14.25
C THR A 159 3.50 -10.51 13.88
N LEU A 160 4.18 -11.23 13.00
CA LEU A 160 3.76 -12.55 12.52
C LEU A 160 4.54 -13.65 13.26
N PRO A 161 3.92 -14.80 13.56
CA PRO A 161 4.60 -15.97 14.07
C PRO A 161 5.79 -16.37 13.19
N PRO A 162 6.88 -16.90 13.74
CA PRO A 162 8.09 -17.22 12.97
C PRO A 162 7.86 -18.28 11.89
N GLU A 163 6.89 -19.18 12.07
CA GLU A 163 6.50 -20.23 11.13
C GLU A 163 5.71 -19.70 9.90
N VAL A 164 5.12 -18.52 9.98
CA VAL A 164 4.42 -17.91 8.84
C VAL A 164 5.44 -17.32 7.89
N ALA A 165 5.54 -17.83 6.69
CA ALA A 165 6.43 -17.26 5.67
C ALA A 165 5.96 -15.87 5.23
N VAL A 166 6.88 -14.93 5.05
CA VAL A 166 6.56 -13.62 4.44
C VAL A 166 7.05 -13.63 3.00
N ARG A 167 6.12 -13.44 2.06
CA ARG A 167 6.43 -13.33 0.64
C ARG A 167 6.23 -11.89 0.18
N VAL A 168 7.29 -11.31 -0.39
CA VAL A 168 7.27 -9.95 -0.93
C VAL A 168 7.09 -10.00 -2.44
N TRP A 169 6.12 -9.24 -2.95
CA TRP A 169 5.80 -9.10 -4.37
C TRP A 169 6.19 -7.70 -4.84
N ASP A 170 7.08 -7.66 -5.82
CA ASP A 170 7.58 -6.41 -6.39
C ASP A 170 6.73 -6.02 -7.60
N SER A 171 5.91 -5.00 -7.47
CA SER A 171 5.11 -4.46 -8.57
C SER A 171 5.99 -3.79 -9.62
N THR A 172 5.64 -3.99 -10.88
CA THR A 172 6.35 -3.40 -12.03
C THR A 172 5.42 -2.48 -12.83
N ALA A 173 5.95 -1.87 -13.89
CA ALA A 173 5.14 -1.09 -14.84
C ALA A 173 4.06 -1.95 -15.53
N GLU A 174 4.24 -3.26 -15.60
CA GLU A 174 3.35 -4.19 -16.30
C GLU A 174 2.44 -4.96 -15.36
N MET A 175 2.88 -5.22 -14.12
CA MET A 175 2.15 -6.07 -13.18
C MET A 175 1.97 -5.39 -11.82
N ARG A 176 0.76 -5.37 -11.30
CA ARG A 176 0.40 -4.91 -9.95
C ARG A 176 -0.17 -6.05 -9.15
N TYR A 177 -0.03 -5.97 -7.85
CA TYR A 177 -0.51 -7.01 -6.95
C TYR A 177 -1.59 -6.49 -6.01
N LEU A 178 -2.58 -7.35 -5.76
CA LEU A 178 -3.61 -7.18 -4.74
C LEU A 178 -3.49 -8.34 -3.74
N VAL A 179 -3.27 -8.03 -2.46
CA VAL A 179 -3.33 -9.05 -1.42
C VAL A 179 -4.78 -9.32 -1.04
N ILE A 180 -5.15 -10.60 -1.03
CA ILE A 180 -6.38 -11.08 -0.42
C ILE A 180 -6.03 -11.52 1.01
N PRO A 181 -6.33 -10.72 2.02
CA PRO A 181 -6.05 -11.09 3.41
C PRO A 181 -6.98 -12.20 3.86
N GLN A 182 -6.61 -12.90 4.94
CA GLN A 182 -7.48 -13.88 5.56
C GLN A 182 -8.76 -13.22 6.10
N ARG A 183 -9.87 -13.92 5.95
CA ARG A 183 -11.15 -13.49 6.51
C ARG A 183 -11.09 -13.50 8.03
N PRO A 184 -11.50 -12.41 8.71
CA PRO A 184 -11.52 -12.39 10.17
C PRO A 184 -12.50 -13.42 10.74
N ALA A 185 -12.09 -14.09 11.82
CA ALA A 185 -12.97 -15.00 12.56
C ALA A 185 -14.19 -14.24 13.14
N GLY A 186 -15.30 -14.95 13.29
CA GLY A 186 -16.54 -14.37 13.83
C GLY A 186 -17.33 -13.52 12.83
N THR A 187 -17.08 -13.73 11.51
CA THR A 187 -17.77 -13.00 10.45
C THR A 187 -18.66 -13.91 9.58
N GLU A 188 -18.99 -15.11 10.04
CA GLU A 188 -19.66 -16.16 9.26
C GLU A 188 -21.05 -15.75 8.80
N GLY A 189 -21.76 -14.90 9.27
CA GLY A 189 -23.07 -14.41 8.84
C GLY A 189 -23.04 -13.05 8.14
N PHE A 190 -21.86 -12.45 7.96
CA PHE A 190 -21.76 -11.10 7.44
C PHE A 190 -22.05 -11.04 5.94
N SER A 191 -22.78 -10.02 5.54
CA SER A 191 -22.97 -9.63 4.14
C SER A 191 -21.66 -9.15 3.51
N VAL A 192 -21.59 -9.13 2.19
CA VAL A 192 -20.42 -8.59 1.46
C VAL A 192 -20.11 -7.15 1.87
N ALA A 193 -21.13 -6.33 2.13
CA ALA A 193 -20.92 -4.94 2.54
C ALA A 193 -20.31 -4.83 3.94
N GLU A 194 -20.74 -5.63 4.89
CA GLU A 194 -20.17 -5.69 6.25
C GLU A 194 -18.74 -6.23 6.21
N LEU A 195 -18.47 -7.24 5.41
CA LEU A 195 -17.12 -7.78 5.20
C LEU A 195 -16.19 -6.73 4.56
N ALA A 196 -16.66 -6.01 3.55
CA ALA A 196 -15.89 -4.96 2.89
C ALA A 196 -15.51 -3.83 3.87
N ALA A 197 -16.35 -3.52 4.85
CA ALA A 197 -16.04 -2.53 5.87
C ALA A 197 -14.87 -2.93 6.80
N LEU A 198 -14.55 -4.22 6.89
CA LEU A 198 -13.41 -4.74 7.66
C LEU A 198 -12.09 -4.64 6.87
N VAL A 199 -12.16 -4.63 5.56
CA VAL A 199 -10.97 -4.59 4.70
C VAL A 199 -10.36 -3.19 4.71
N THR A 200 -9.05 -3.10 4.89
CA THR A 200 -8.31 -1.83 4.86
C THR A 200 -7.36 -1.80 3.67
N ARG A 201 -6.93 -0.60 3.27
CA ARG A 201 -5.87 -0.47 2.26
C ARG A 201 -4.62 -1.23 2.66
N ASP A 202 -4.22 -1.11 3.92
CA ASP A 202 -3.01 -1.74 4.44
C ASP A 202 -3.10 -3.27 4.43
N SER A 203 -4.29 -3.84 4.67
CA SER A 203 -4.49 -5.28 4.55
C SER A 203 -4.41 -5.78 3.11
N MET A 204 -4.75 -4.94 2.12
CA MET A 204 -4.66 -5.25 0.69
C MET A 204 -3.25 -5.01 0.10
N ILE A 205 -2.39 -4.27 0.80
CA ILE A 205 -0.95 -4.15 0.52
C ILE A 205 -0.17 -5.24 1.26
N GLY A 206 -0.74 -5.75 2.35
CA GLY A 206 -0.12 -6.74 3.22
C GLY A 206 0.70 -6.13 4.36
N THR A 207 0.61 -4.83 4.62
CA THR A 207 1.26 -4.17 5.76
C THR A 207 0.41 -4.17 7.02
N GLY A 208 -0.83 -4.66 6.95
CA GLY A 208 -1.76 -4.79 8.07
C GLY A 208 -2.70 -5.97 7.90
N LEU A 209 -3.56 -6.17 8.88
CA LEU A 209 -4.66 -7.14 8.83
C LEU A 209 -6.00 -6.41 8.63
N PRO A 210 -7.04 -7.12 8.17
CA PRO A 210 -8.40 -6.60 8.24
C PRO A 210 -8.78 -6.24 9.68
N ARG A 211 -9.73 -5.33 9.81
CA ARG A 211 -10.30 -5.00 11.12
C ARG A 211 -11.03 -6.21 11.69
N ARG A 212 -11.00 -6.34 13.01
CA ARG A 212 -11.86 -7.32 13.68
C ARG A 212 -13.30 -6.82 13.70
N PRO A 213 -14.30 -7.73 13.62
CA PRO A 213 -15.67 -7.33 13.85
C PRO A 213 -15.81 -6.70 15.25
N ALA A 214 -16.73 -5.75 15.39
CA ALA A 214 -17.09 -5.25 16.71
C ALA A 214 -17.71 -6.40 17.53
N PRO A 215 -17.44 -6.46 18.84
CA PRO A 215 -18.01 -7.47 19.73
C PRO A 215 -19.52 -7.40 19.80
#